data_081c925317b393f22810a5e3ccc2921a
#
_entry.id   081c925317b393f22810a5e3ccc2921a
#
_cell.length_a   1.000
_cell.length_b   1.000
_cell.length_c   1.000
_cell.angle_alpha   90.00
_cell.angle_beta   90.00
_cell.angle_gamma   90.00
#
_symmetry.space_group_name_H-M   'P 1'
#
loop_
_entity.id
_entity.type
_entity.pdbx_description
1 polymer ?
#
loop_
_entity_poly.entity_id
_entity_poly.type
_entity_poly.pdbx_seq_one_letter_code
_entity_poly.pdbx_strand_id
1 'polypeptide(L)'
;MAAIVTGVSIAFWSSPQPLSPPSTKFVITPSLTAPWANTIDNDLAISADGRQLAYLAVGERGNQLYLRSLSDFVDKPIPGTEGINYGSSFFSPDGATLAFFAGNELKKVSLVAGSLVTICDCPLGRSGSWGSDDTIVFSADHELGLALYRVSAAGGEREILATVSPDEGENSFTLPQLLTGGKALLFTIERGPGKSQIAVLSLETGERKILIEDGSQAQYTNTGHLIYEQVATGNLMAVPFDLATLAVTGDSVPVLQGVRRTTPGYLDYALSDEGTLVYVPAQADVQRLVWVDRKGTESLIIQDEVSFGSPRISPDGKQVALAITTSGETQNIWIYALESESLRRLTFEGGSVETWSPDGKWIVFSGRDSEGLRAISRQLADGSGPVEHLTVPTPAPLLPGSLTPDGSVLVFSAAGGVDIWMFPMEGDSEPQPFISSPNNECCSQFSPDGEWVTYVSNELGPNHVYVSPYPNPDVKWLVSREEGGGQPVWSPDGTEIFYRSGDKMMVVSVQTEPTFRAGRPEVLFEGRYVSTVFVPGYQYYDISPDGQRFLMIKAVGGSTGQIHVVLNWFEELKRQVPGNADR
;
A
#
# COMPACT_ATOMS: atom_id res chain seq x y z
N MET A 1 0.74 -38.63 -84.58
CA MET A 1 1.21 -38.87 -83.20
C MET A 1 0.91 -37.56 -82.42
N ALA A 2 -0.14 -37.54 -81.66
CA ALA A 2 -0.50 -36.38 -80.81
C ALA A 2 -0.08 -36.71 -79.39
N ALA A 3 0.77 -35.89 -78.81
CA ALA A 3 1.17 -36.00 -77.39
C ALA A 3 0.21 -35.25 -76.48
N ILE A 4 -0.47 -35.97 -75.61
CA ILE A 4 -1.31 -35.42 -74.55
C ILE A 4 -0.41 -35.08 -73.38
N VAL A 5 -0.28 -33.78 -73.01
CA VAL A 5 0.39 -33.33 -71.81
C VAL A 5 -0.70 -33.17 -70.74
N THR A 6 -0.72 -34.08 -69.76
CA THR A 6 -1.54 -34.03 -68.57
C THR A 6 -0.86 -33.14 -67.53
N GLY A 7 -1.36 -31.93 -67.33
CA GLY A 7 -0.96 -31.01 -66.25
C GLY A 7 -1.56 -31.47 -64.91
N VAL A 8 -0.76 -31.82 -63.93
CA VAL A 8 -1.17 -32.08 -62.56
C VAL A 8 -1.21 -30.74 -61.82
N SER A 9 -2.42 -30.22 -61.54
CA SER A 9 -2.62 -29.06 -60.66
C SER A 9 -2.54 -29.52 -59.21
N ILE A 10 -1.43 -29.18 -58.52
CA ILE A 10 -1.30 -29.36 -57.07
C ILE A 10 -2.07 -28.19 -56.40
N ALA A 11 -3.26 -28.47 -55.93
CA ALA A 11 -4.00 -27.53 -55.07
C ALA A 11 -3.34 -27.56 -53.68
N PHE A 12 -2.62 -26.48 -53.33
CA PHE A 12 -2.23 -26.25 -51.95
C PHE A 12 -3.51 -25.97 -51.12
N TRP A 13 -4.00 -26.96 -50.40
CA TRP A 13 -4.93 -26.74 -49.33
C TRP A 13 -4.15 -26.06 -48.19
N SER A 14 -4.30 -24.74 -48.03
CA SER A 14 -3.96 -24.06 -46.82
C SER A 14 -4.95 -24.57 -45.74
N SER A 15 -4.46 -25.41 -44.84
CA SER A 15 -5.23 -25.75 -43.65
C SER A 15 -5.62 -24.43 -42.97
N PRO A 16 -6.89 -24.22 -42.63
CA PRO A 16 -7.26 -23.03 -41.86
C PRO A 16 -6.45 -23.06 -40.55
N GLN A 17 -5.70 -22.00 -40.31
CA GLN A 17 -5.06 -21.85 -38.98
C GLN A 17 -6.16 -21.97 -37.92
N PRO A 18 -5.92 -22.79 -36.87
CA PRO A 18 -6.89 -22.83 -35.77
C PRO A 18 -7.09 -21.41 -35.27
N LEU A 19 -8.35 -20.97 -35.24
CA LEU A 19 -8.70 -19.68 -34.67
C LEU A 19 -8.24 -19.68 -33.21
N SER A 20 -7.42 -18.71 -32.85
CA SER A 20 -7.03 -18.52 -31.45
C SER A 20 -8.29 -18.47 -30.57
N PRO A 21 -8.32 -19.18 -29.45
CA PRO A 21 -9.49 -19.16 -28.59
C PRO A 21 -9.80 -17.73 -28.14
N PRO A 22 -11.07 -17.33 -28.11
CA PRO A 22 -11.43 -15.99 -27.66
C PRO A 22 -11.03 -15.77 -26.20
N SER A 23 -10.81 -14.51 -25.83
CA SER A 23 -10.59 -14.16 -24.42
C SER A 23 -11.79 -14.56 -23.57
N THR A 24 -11.53 -15.13 -22.41
CA THR A 24 -12.55 -15.53 -21.44
C THR A 24 -12.37 -14.73 -20.16
N LYS A 25 -13.47 -14.11 -19.68
CA LYS A 25 -13.46 -13.25 -18.49
C LYS A 25 -14.31 -13.87 -17.39
N PHE A 26 -13.76 -13.93 -16.17
CA PHE A 26 -14.48 -14.34 -14.98
C PHE A 26 -13.92 -13.65 -13.74
N VAL A 27 -14.61 -13.82 -12.61
CA VAL A 27 -14.29 -13.18 -11.35
C VAL A 27 -13.98 -14.24 -10.30
N ILE A 28 -12.90 -14.05 -9.56
CA ILE A 28 -12.59 -14.79 -8.34
C ILE A 28 -12.96 -13.90 -7.16
N THR A 29 -13.78 -14.42 -6.26
CA THR A 29 -14.11 -13.77 -5.00
C THR A 29 -13.36 -14.49 -3.88
N PRO A 30 -12.39 -13.86 -3.20
CA PRO A 30 -11.74 -14.42 -2.03
C PRO A 30 -12.74 -14.84 -0.95
N SER A 31 -12.36 -15.81 -0.12
CA SER A 31 -13.23 -16.31 0.94
C SER A 31 -13.60 -15.20 1.94
N LEU A 32 -14.83 -15.23 2.45
CA LEU A 32 -15.26 -14.33 3.54
C LEU A 32 -14.46 -14.54 4.84
N THR A 33 -13.89 -15.74 5.03
CA THR A 33 -13.02 -16.05 6.17
C THR A 33 -11.56 -15.67 5.95
N ALA A 34 -11.20 -15.32 4.71
CA ALA A 34 -9.89 -14.83 4.33
C ALA A 34 -10.08 -13.73 3.26
N PRO A 35 -10.63 -12.57 3.64
CA PRO A 35 -10.86 -11.48 2.71
C PRO A 35 -9.52 -10.93 2.20
N TRP A 36 -9.56 -10.32 1.01
CA TRP A 36 -8.43 -9.64 0.41
C TRP A 36 -7.76 -8.67 1.42
N ALA A 37 -6.44 -8.77 1.54
CA ALA A 37 -5.67 -7.82 2.34
C ALA A 37 -5.41 -6.56 1.50
N ASN A 38 -5.99 -5.45 1.89
CA ASN A 38 -5.76 -4.17 1.21
C ASN A 38 -4.45 -3.57 1.71
N THR A 39 -3.31 -3.93 1.08
CA THR A 39 -1.99 -3.40 1.44
C THR A 39 -1.54 -2.29 0.51
N ILE A 40 -0.35 -1.77 0.76
CA ILE A 40 0.26 -0.68 -0.02
C ILE A 40 1.01 -1.18 -1.26
N ASP A 41 1.28 -2.49 -1.37
CA ASP A 41 2.01 -3.09 -2.48
C ASP A 41 1.06 -3.80 -3.47
N ASN A 42 1.61 -4.28 -4.59
CA ASN A 42 0.88 -5.18 -5.47
C ASN A 42 0.73 -6.55 -4.82
N ASP A 43 -0.49 -6.88 -4.42
CA ASP A 43 -0.84 -8.09 -3.68
C ASP A 43 -1.13 -9.31 -4.58
N LEU A 44 -0.85 -9.22 -5.89
CA LEU A 44 -1.11 -10.26 -6.88
C LEU A 44 0.17 -10.81 -7.50
N ALA A 45 0.25 -12.14 -7.63
CA ALA A 45 1.22 -12.81 -8.47
C ALA A 45 0.55 -13.95 -9.25
N ILE A 46 0.94 -14.15 -10.50
CA ILE A 46 0.46 -15.25 -11.34
C ILE A 46 1.64 -16.08 -11.85
N SER A 47 1.49 -17.41 -11.92
CA SER A 47 2.51 -18.29 -12.48
C SER A 47 2.71 -18.03 -13.98
N ALA A 48 3.90 -18.32 -14.51
CA ALA A 48 4.22 -18.10 -15.93
C ALA A 48 3.22 -18.80 -16.88
N ASP A 49 2.74 -20.00 -16.52
CA ASP A 49 1.73 -20.74 -17.27
C ASP A 49 0.29 -20.22 -17.09
N GLY A 50 0.11 -19.18 -16.27
CA GLY A 50 -1.20 -18.54 -16.01
C GLY A 50 -2.21 -19.39 -15.26
N ARG A 51 -1.79 -20.47 -14.56
CA ARG A 51 -2.69 -21.41 -13.91
C ARG A 51 -2.81 -21.25 -12.39
N GLN A 52 -1.83 -20.62 -11.76
CA GLN A 52 -1.79 -20.43 -10.33
C GLN A 52 -1.74 -18.94 -10.00
N LEU A 53 -2.64 -18.50 -9.16
CA LEU A 53 -2.70 -17.14 -8.62
C LEU A 53 -2.30 -17.18 -7.15
N ALA A 54 -1.33 -16.38 -6.75
CA ALA A 54 -1.04 -16.09 -5.36
C ALA A 54 -1.51 -14.67 -5.02
N TYR A 55 -2.10 -14.51 -3.84
CA TYR A 55 -2.58 -13.21 -3.37
C TYR A 55 -2.54 -13.12 -1.85
N LEU A 56 -2.48 -11.90 -1.34
CA LEU A 56 -2.49 -11.65 0.09
C LEU A 56 -3.93 -11.51 0.59
N ALA A 57 -4.24 -12.21 1.68
CA ALA A 57 -5.53 -12.13 2.36
C ALA A 57 -5.36 -12.07 3.87
N VAL A 58 -6.38 -11.56 4.57
CA VAL A 58 -6.40 -11.49 6.03
C VAL A 58 -6.79 -12.84 6.59
N GLY A 59 -5.83 -13.59 7.13
CA GLY A 59 -6.04 -14.86 7.81
C GLY A 59 -6.26 -14.69 9.32
N GLU A 60 -6.41 -15.80 10.03
CA GLU A 60 -6.63 -15.81 11.49
C GLU A 60 -5.46 -15.21 12.30
N ARG A 61 -4.24 -15.25 11.75
CA ARG A 61 -3.01 -14.77 12.39
C ARG A 61 -2.41 -13.53 11.72
N GLY A 62 -3.25 -12.72 11.09
CA GLY A 62 -2.83 -11.55 10.30
C GLY A 62 -2.80 -11.87 8.81
N ASN A 63 -2.16 -10.99 8.03
CA ASN A 63 -2.06 -11.18 6.59
C ASN A 63 -1.27 -12.45 6.26
N GLN A 64 -1.72 -13.17 5.24
CA GLN A 64 -1.14 -14.44 4.80
C GLN A 64 -1.29 -14.58 3.29
N LEU A 65 -0.31 -15.20 2.63
CA LEU A 65 -0.42 -15.53 1.21
C LEU A 65 -1.33 -16.74 1.02
N TYR A 66 -2.21 -16.63 0.03
CA TYR A 66 -3.11 -17.68 -0.42
C TYR A 66 -2.79 -18.07 -1.85
N LEU A 67 -2.89 -19.37 -2.13
CA LEU A 67 -2.73 -19.94 -3.47
C LEU A 67 -4.08 -20.38 -4.00
N ARG A 68 -4.41 -19.94 -5.22
CA ARG A 68 -5.58 -20.36 -5.97
C ARG A 68 -5.16 -20.98 -7.30
N SER A 69 -5.52 -22.25 -7.54
CA SER A 69 -5.49 -22.81 -8.89
C SER A 69 -6.68 -22.27 -9.69
N LEU A 70 -6.47 -21.77 -10.91
CA LEU A 70 -7.57 -21.31 -11.76
C LEU A 70 -8.47 -22.44 -12.24
N SER A 71 -8.08 -23.70 -12.05
CA SER A 71 -8.89 -24.90 -12.31
C SER A 71 -9.65 -25.38 -11.08
N ASP A 72 -9.50 -24.74 -9.92
CA ASP A 72 -10.12 -25.13 -8.64
C ASP A 72 -10.93 -23.95 -8.08
N PHE A 73 -11.84 -24.23 -7.13
CA PHE A 73 -12.66 -23.23 -6.45
C PHE A 73 -12.20 -22.95 -5.01
N VAL A 74 -11.10 -23.55 -4.57
CA VAL A 74 -10.64 -23.47 -3.19
C VAL A 74 -9.35 -22.66 -3.09
N ASP A 75 -9.39 -21.63 -2.25
CA ASP A 75 -8.22 -20.86 -1.87
C ASP A 75 -7.50 -21.57 -0.72
N LYS A 76 -6.20 -21.78 -0.84
CA LYS A 76 -5.39 -22.49 0.15
C LYS A 76 -4.39 -21.54 0.80
N PRO A 77 -4.40 -21.37 2.13
CA PRO A 77 -3.36 -20.61 2.80
C PRO A 77 -2.01 -21.28 2.58
N ILE A 78 -0.97 -20.48 2.36
CA ILE A 78 0.41 -20.97 2.22
C ILE A 78 1.04 -20.97 3.61
N PRO A 79 1.35 -22.15 4.20
CA PRO A 79 1.92 -22.22 5.55
C PRO A 79 3.28 -21.52 5.65
N GLY A 80 3.53 -20.84 6.77
CA GLY A 80 4.77 -20.10 7.02
C GLY A 80 4.81 -18.70 6.42
N THR A 81 3.65 -18.22 5.88
CA THR A 81 3.51 -16.86 5.36
C THR A 81 2.57 -16.01 6.21
N GLU A 82 2.33 -16.39 7.47
CA GLU A 82 1.50 -15.65 8.42
C GLU A 82 2.22 -14.39 8.91
N GLY A 83 1.49 -13.30 9.06
CA GLY A 83 2.00 -12.03 9.59
C GLY A 83 2.84 -11.21 8.60
N ILE A 84 2.71 -11.47 7.30
CA ILE A 84 3.39 -10.68 6.26
C ILE A 84 2.74 -9.28 6.18
N ASN A 85 3.56 -8.24 6.22
CA ASN A 85 3.07 -6.86 6.15
C ASN A 85 2.94 -6.34 4.72
N TYR A 86 3.69 -6.90 3.76
CA TYR A 86 3.77 -6.47 2.37
C TYR A 86 3.54 -7.67 1.45
N GLY A 87 2.69 -7.51 0.43
CA GLY A 87 2.19 -8.61 -0.39
C GLY A 87 3.04 -8.97 -1.61
N SER A 88 4.12 -8.26 -1.89
CA SER A 88 4.92 -8.51 -3.09
C SER A 88 5.52 -9.92 -3.07
N SER A 89 4.93 -10.79 -3.85
CA SER A 89 5.39 -12.16 -4.08
C SER A 89 5.56 -12.42 -5.58
N PHE A 90 6.38 -13.40 -5.93
CA PHE A 90 6.62 -13.79 -7.32
C PHE A 90 6.97 -15.26 -7.43
N PHE A 91 6.50 -15.88 -8.50
CA PHE A 91 6.74 -17.31 -8.77
C PHE A 91 8.13 -17.56 -9.34
N SER A 92 8.66 -18.77 -9.07
CA SER A 92 9.72 -19.34 -9.88
C SER A 92 9.23 -19.58 -11.31
N PRO A 93 10.13 -19.62 -12.31
CA PRO A 93 9.76 -19.83 -13.72
C PRO A 93 8.94 -21.10 -13.98
N ASP A 94 9.16 -22.15 -13.19
CA ASP A 94 8.42 -23.41 -13.25
C ASP A 94 7.08 -23.41 -12.48
N GLY A 95 6.77 -22.31 -11.76
CA GLY A 95 5.57 -22.19 -10.95
C GLY A 95 5.52 -23.06 -9.70
N ALA A 96 6.59 -23.80 -9.36
CA ALA A 96 6.60 -24.72 -8.22
C ALA A 96 6.98 -24.09 -6.89
N THR A 97 7.54 -22.89 -6.93
CA THR A 97 8.03 -22.16 -5.75
C THR A 97 7.54 -20.72 -5.80
N LEU A 98 7.21 -20.16 -4.63
CA LEU A 98 6.85 -18.74 -4.48
C LEU A 98 7.90 -18.05 -3.61
N ALA A 99 8.47 -16.94 -4.08
CA ALA A 99 9.33 -16.07 -3.30
C ALA A 99 8.50 -14.89 -2.77
N PHE A 100 8.86 -14.38 -1.59
CA PHE A 100 8.17 -13.29 -0.91
C PHE A 100 9.08 -12.63 0.12
N PHE A 101 8.71 -11.40 0.52
CA PHE A 101 9.41 -10.66 1.54
C PHE A 101 8.68 -10.80 2.89
N ALA A 102 9.43 -11.12 3.96
CA ALA A 102 8.88 -11.23 5.31
C ALA A 102 9.88 -10.72 6.35
N GLY A 103 9.49 -9.69 7.09
CA GLY A 103 10.43 -8.96 7.96
C GLY A 103 11.53 -8.32 7.11
N ASN A 104 12.79 -8.59 7.48
CA ASN A 104 13.97 -8.11 6.76
C ASN A 104 14.61 -9.22 5.90
N GLU A 105 13.84 -10.19 5.42
CA GLU A 105 14.34 -11.35 4.69
C GLU A 105 13.57 -11.58 3.38
N LEU A 106 14.30 -11.98 2.34
CA LEU A 106 13.73 -12.61 1.15
C LEU A 106 13.64 -14.12 1.40
N LYS A 107 12.44 -14.66 1.30
CA LYS A 107 12.13 -16.08 1.55
C LYS A 107 11.53 -16.74 0.32
N LYS A 108 11.58 -18.07 0.29
CA LYS A 108 10.84 -18.87 -0.68
C LYS A 108 10.15 -20.04 0.00
N VAL A 109 9.00 -20.42 -0.56
CA VAL A 109 8.23 -21.59 -0.12
C VAL A 109 7.94 -22.51 -1.31
N SER A 110 8.23 -23.80 -1.15
CA SER A 110 7.83 -24.80 -2.15
C SER A 110 6.32 -25.04 -2.05
N LEU A 111 5.61 -24.83 -3.14
CA LEU A 111 4.15 -25.03 -3.20
C LEU A 111 3.76 -26.52 -3.20
N VAL A 112 4.69 -27.40 -3.48
CA VAL A 112 4.49 -28.86 -3.45
C VAL A 112 4.90 -29.46 -2.11
N ALA A 113 6.09 -29.09 -1.62
CA ALA A 113 6.66 -29.68 -0.39
C ALA A 113 6.31 -28.88 0.87
N GLY A 114 5.87 -27.63 0.76
CA GLY A 114 5.60 -26.74 1.90
C GLY A 114 6.86 -26.29 2.65
N SER A 115 8.07 -26.55 2.11
CA SER A 115 9.32 -26.16 2.77
C SER A 115 9.58 -24.67 2.61
N LEU A 116 9.82 -23.98 3.73
CA LEU A 116 10.18 -22.57 3.81
C LEU A 116 11.69 -22.41 3.96
N VAL A 117 12.31 -21.54 3.18
CA VAL A 117 13.76 -21.28 3.18
C VAL A 117 14.02 -19.80 3.05
N THR A 118 14.88 -19.23 3.91
CA THR A 118 15.43 -17.87 3.73
C THR A 118 16.50 -17.89 2.63
N ILE A 119 16.40 -16.95 1.69
CA ILE A 119 17.35 -16.78 0.58
C ILE A 119 18.47 -15.84 1.00
N CYS A 120 18.14 -14.66 1.52
CA CYS A 120 19.08 -13.66 2.00
C CYS A 120 18.44 -12.64 2.93
N ASP A 121 19.26 -11.86 3.64
CA ASP A 121 18.83 -10.64 4.32
C ASP A 121 18.41 -9.59 3.30
N CYS A 122 17.27 -8.96 3.54
CA CYS A 122 16.65 -8.04 2.59
C CYS A 122 15.84 -6.95 3.32
N PRO A 123 16.51 -6.00 4.02
CA PRO A 123 15.82 -4.90 4.67
C PRO A 123 14.99 -4.10 3.67
N LEU A 124 13.76 -3.77 4.04
CA LEU A 124 12.79 -3.05 3.21
C LEU A 124 12.63 -3.62 1.78
N GLY A 125 12.80 -4.94 1.62
CA GLY A 125 12.57 -5.62 0.34
C GLY A 125 11.13 -5.46 -0.12
N ARG A 126 10.92 -5.09 -1.42
CA ARG A 126 9.58 -4.76 -1.91
C ARG A 126 9.11 -5.57 -3.10
N SER A 127 9.91 -5.71 -4.11
CA SER A 127 9.51 -6.34 -5.38
C SER A 127 10.65 -7.12 -5.98
N GLY A 128 10.34 -8.18 -6.71
CA GLY A 128 11.36 -9.03 -7.32
C GLY A 128 10.88 -9.77 -8.56
N SER A 129 11.83 -10.35 -9.27
CA SER A 129 11.62 -11.18 -10.44
C SER A 129 12.61 -12.34 -10.42
N TRP A 130 12.14 -13.52 -10.81
CA TRP A 130 12.93 -14.76 -10.83
C TRP A 130 13.24 -15.18 -12.25
N GLY A 131 14.50 -15.17 -12.61
CA GLY A 131 14.98 -15.58 -13.94
C GLY A 131 15.05 -17.09 -14.14
N SER A 132 15.05 -17.51 -15.39
CA SER A 132 15.14 -18.93 -15.77
C SER A 132 16.50 -19.59 -15.47
N ASP A 133 17.49 -18.80 -15.08
CA ASP A 133 18.83 -19.22 -14.67
C ASP A 133 18.97 -19.30 -13.14
N ASP A 134 17.86 -19.31 -12.40
CA ASP A 134 17.80 -19.26 -10.94
C ASP A 134 18.42 -17.98 -10.31
N THR A 135 18.54 -16.92 -11.08
CA THR A 135 18.86 -15.59 -10.55
C THR A 135 17.58 -14.88 -10.12
N ILE A 136 17.56 -14.35 -8.90
CA ILE A 136 16.51 -13.46 -8.42
C ILE A 136 17.05 -12.03 -8.42
N VAL A 137 16.31 -11.10 -9.04
CA VAL A 137 16.56 -9.67 -8.97
C VAL A 137 15.46 -9.02 -8.11
N PHE A 138 15.81 -8.06 -7.26
CA PHE A 138 14.86 -7.44 -6.34
C PHE A 138 15.29 -6.04 -5.94
N SER A 139 14.35 -5.26 -5.41
CA SER A 139 14.62 -3.96 -4.80
C SER A 139 14.65 -4.06 -3.29
N ALA A 140 15.63 -3.42 -2.66
CA ALA A 140 15.79 -3.39 -1.21
C ALA A 140 16.56 -2.14 -0.76
N ASP A 141 16.61 -1.94 0.55
CA ASP A 141 17.23 -0.79 1.20
C ASP A 141 18.73 -0.64 0.89
N HIS A 142 19.11 0.61 0.67
CA HIS A 142 20.47 1.08 0.48
C HIS A 142 20.59 2.48 1.09
N GLU A 143 21.79 2.93 1.42
CA GLU A 143 22.07 4.23 2.07
C GLU A 143 21.44 5.45 1.36
N LEU A 144 21.22 5.37 0.05
CA LEU A 144 20.69 6.46 -0.79
C LEU A 144 19.22 6.29 -1.18
N GLY A 145 18.57 5.17 -0.81
CA GLY A 145 17.20 4.81 -1.22
C GLY A 145 17.12 3.34 -1.62
N LEU A 146 16.00 2.89 -2.22
CA LEU A 146 15.92 1.51 -2.68
C LEU A 146 16.80 1.29 -3.92
N ALA A 147 17.70 0.31 -3.83
CA ALA A 147 18.60 -0.10 -4.91
C ALA A 147 18.19 -1.45 -5.51
N LEU A 148 18.72 -1.79 -6.67
CA LEU A 148 18.53 -3.09 -7.32
C LEU A 148 19.64 -4.05 -6.92
N TYR A 149 19.23 -5.26 -6.53
CA TYR A 149 20.10 -6.34 -6.13
C TYR A 149 19.84 -7.59 -6.96
N ARG A 150 20.82 -8.49 -6.98
CA ARG A 150 20.66 -9.88 -7.42
C ARG A 150 21.16 -10.86 -6.37
N VAL A 151 20.59 -12.06 -6.37
CA VAL A 151 21.00 -13.18 -5.54
C VAL A 151 20.68 -14.49 -6.26
N SER A 152 21.41 -15.55 -5.97
CA SER A 152 21.02 -16.89 -6.41
C SER A 152 19.76 -17.36 -5.66
N ALA A 153 18.85 -18.01 -6.34
CA ALA A 153 17.70 -18.64 -5.71
C ALA A 153 18.10 -19.73 -4.68
N ALA A 154 19.32 -20.27 -4.78
CA ALA A 154 19.87 -21.18 -3.78
C ALA A 154 20.27 -20.48 -2.47
N GLY A 155 20.29 -19.16 -2.46
CA GLY A 155 20.73 -18.32 -1.34
C GLY A 155 22.18 -17.85 -1.50
N GLY A 156 22.60 -16.96 -0.59
CA GLY A 156 23.94 -16.40 -0.56
C GLY A 156 23.93 -14.88 -0.33
N GLU A 157 25.08 -14.26 -0.54
CA GLU A 157 25.23 -12.81 -0.45
C GLU A 157 24.54 -12.11 -1.62
N ARG A 158 23.81 -11.04 -1.34
CA ARG A 158 23.19 -10.18 -2.37
C ARG A 158 24.24 -9.28 -3.00
N GLU A 159 24.17 -9.11 -4.30
CA GLU A 159 25.04 -8.23 -5.08
C GLU A 159 24.27 -7.04 -5.61
N ILE A 160 24.84 -5.83 -5.49
CA ILE A 160 24.25 -4.60 -6.01
C ILE A 160 24.38 -4.57 -7.53
N LEU A 161 23.25 -4.35 -8.23
CA LEU A 161 23.21 -4.14 -9.68
C LEU A 161 23.22 -2.66 -10.04
N ALA A 162 22.45 -1.84 -9.31
CA ALA A 162 22.37 -0.41 -9.54
C ALA A 162 21.87 0.31 -8.29
N THR A 163 22.38 1.54 -8.08
CA THR A 163 21.97 2.46 -7.00
C THR A 163 21.41 3.74 -7.58
N VAL A 164 20.54 4.42 -6.82
CA VAL A 164 19.97 5.71 -7.21
C VAL A 164 21.03 6.83 -7.23
N SER A 165 20.76 7.85 -8.04
CA SER A 165 21.53 9.10 -8.12
C SER A 165 20.68 10.26 -7.59
N PRO A 166 20.73 10.61 -6.29
CA PRO A 166 19.92 11.68 -5.72
C PRO A 166 20.14 13.04 -6.40
N ASP A 167 21.36 13.32 -6.88
CA ASP A 167 21.69 14.54 -7.63
C ASP A 167 20.93 14.63 -8.98
N GLU A 168 20.47 13.50 -9.52
CA GLU A 168 19.61 13.41 -10.69
C GLU A 168 18.13 13.36 -10.32
N GLY A 169 17.77 13.52 -9.05
CA GLY A 169 16.41 13.47 -8.53
C GLY A 169 15.83 12.06 -8.45
N GLU A 170 16.66 11.03 -8.36
CA GLU A 170 16.23 9.64 -8.19
C GLU A 170 16.08 9.30 -6.71
N ASN A 171 14.94 8.75 -6.32
CA ASN A 171 14.64 8.40 -4.93
C ASN A 171 14.72 6.90 -4.68
N SER A 172 14.20 6.09 -5.62
CA SER A 172 14.14 4.63 -5.46
C SER A 172 14.12 3.94 -6.82
N PHE A 173 14.69 2.73 -6.87
CA PHE A 173 14.52 1.80 -7.97
C PHE A 173 13.61 0.66 -7.51
N THR A 174 12.51 0.44 -8.20
CA THR A 174 11.47 -0.51 -7.81
C THR A 174 10.99 -1.37 -8.99
N LEU A 175 10.22 -2.41 -8.69
CA LEU A 175 9.50 -3.24 -9.65
C LEU A 175 10.40 -3.81 -10.77
N PRO A 176 11.51 -4.48 -10.41
CA PRO A 176 12.40 -5.06 -11.40
C PRO A 176 11.75 -6.26 -12.11
N GLN A 177 11.95 -6.37 -13.43
CA GLN A 177 11.66 -7.56 -14.22
C GLN A 177 12.89 -7.97 -15.02
N LEU A 178 13.40 -9.18 -14.78
CA LEU A 178 14.45 -9.75 -15.60
C LEU A 178 13.88 -10.13 -16.96
N LEU A 179 14.45 -9.60 -18.05
CA LEU A 179 14.01 -9.87 -19.40
C LEU A 179 14.45 -11.26 -19.86
N THR A 180 13.70 -11.85 -20.80
CA THR A 180 13.99 -13.15 -21.40
C THR A 180 15.45 -13.22 -21.87
N GLY A 181 16.15 -14.27 -21.43
CA GLY A 181 17.59 -14.45 -21.71
C GLY A 181 18.52 -13.89 -20.64
N GLY A 182 18.01 -13.23 -19.58
CA GLY A 182 18.80 -12.81 -18.42
C GLY A 182 19.82 -11.68 -18.68
N LYS A 183 19.76 -11.01 -19.84
CA LYS A 183 20.77 -10.03 -20.27
C LYS A 183 20.41 -8.58 -19.97
N ALA A 184 19.16 -8.31 -19.65
CA ALA A 184 18.67 -6.97 -19.34
C ALA A 184 17.57 -7.02 -18.30
N LEU A 185 17.39 -5.90 -17.59
CA LEU A 185 16.47 -5.70 -16.48
C LEU A 185 15.63 -4.47 -16.76
N LEU A 186 14.31 -4.60 -16.76
CA LEU A 186 13.37 -3.48 -16.68
C LEU A 186 13.18 -3.09 -15.22
N PHE A 187 12.98 -1.81 -14.94
CA PHE A 187 12.65 -1.33 -13.59
C PHE A 187 12.03 0.05 -13.63
N THR A 188 11.45 0.45 -12.52
CA THR A 188 10.88 1.79 -12.31
C THR A 188 11.87 2.65 -11.54
N ILE A 189 12.11 3.87 -12.00
CA ILE A 189 12.83 4.94 -11.29
C ILE A 189 11.77 5.86 -10.68
N GLU A 190 11.72 5.94 -9.36
CA GLU A 190 10.86 6.89 -8.66
C GLU A 190 11.60 8.20 -8.43
N ARG A 191 10.99 9.32 -8.82
CA ARG A 191 11.57 10.68 -8.73
C ARG A 191 10.77 11.61 -7.81
N GLY A 192 9.94 11.05 -6.96
CA GLY A 192 9.04 11.74 -6.06
C GLY A 192 7.56 11.45 -6.34
N PRO A 193 6.64 12.04 -5.57
CA PRO A 193 5.22 11.72 -5.66
C PRO A 193 4.65 11.95 -7.06
N GLY A 194 4.09 10.90 -7.65
CA GLY A 194 3.46 10.94 -8.97
C GLY A 194 4.43 11.15 -10.14
N LYS A 195 5.74 10.94 -9.94
CA LYS A 195 6.76 11.07 -10.99
C LYS A 195 7.60 9.80 -11.03
N SER A 196 7.38 8.98 -12.03
CA SER A 196 8.14 7.76 -12.23
C SER A 196 8.48 7.57 -13.70
N GLN A 197 9.59 6.90 -13.95
CA GLN A 197 10.09 6.58 -15.28
C GLN A 197 10.37 5.08 -15.37
N ILE A 198 10.18 4.53 -16.55
CA ILE A 198 10.57 3.15 -16.84
C ILE A 198 11.94 3.16 -17.52
N ALA A 199 12.86 2.39 -16.97
CA ALA A 199 14.21 2.23 -17.50
C ALA A 199 14.53 0.76 -17.80
N VAL A 200 15.50 0.56 -18.68
CA VAL A 200 16.14 -0.72 -18.91
C VAL A 200 17.63 -0.62 -18.58
N LEU A 201 18.15 -1.64 -17.90
CA LEU A 201 19.58 -1.81 -17.59
C LEU A 201 20.09 -3.04 -18.37
N SER A 202 21.10 -2.84 -19.20
CA SER A 202 21.84 -3.95 -19.81
C SER A 202 22.78 -4.56 -18.77
N LEU A 203 22.60 -5.83 -18.44
CA LEU A 203 23.47 -6.54 -17.48
C LEU A 203 24.82 -6.95 -18.09
N GLU A 204 24.96 -6.88 -19.44
CA GLU A 204 26.21 -7.14 -20.14
C GLU A 204 27.12 -5.91 -20.19
N THR A 205 26.54 -4.71 -20.38
CA THR A 205 27.31 -3.46 -20.57
C THR A 205 27.24 -2.53 -19.38
N GLY A 206 26.27 -2.69 -18.49
CA GLY A 206 25.96 -1.75 -17.40
C GLY A 206 25.27 -0.47 -17.88
N GLU A 207 24.93 -0.36 -19.17
CA GLU A 207 24.26 0.81 -19.72
C GLU A 207 22.81 0.87 -19.29
N ARG A 208 22.37 2.04 -18.82
CA ARG A 208 21.00 2.36 -18.41
C ARG A 208 20.36 3.30 -19.43
N LYS A 209 19.12 3.01 -19.82
CA LYS A 209 18.34 3.81 -20.77
C LYS A 209 16.94 4.03 -20.24
N ILE A 210 16.45 5.27 -20.28
CA ILE A 210 15.04 5.60 -20.02
C ILE A 210 14.22 5.21 -21.25
N LEU A 211 13.15 4.46 -21.05
CA LEU A 211 12.22 4.02 -22.10
C LEU A 211 10.94 4.86 -22.12
N ILE A 212 10.42 5.23 -20.95
CA ILE A 212 9.13 5.91 -20.78
C ILE A 212 9.25 6.92 -19.65
N GLU A 213 8.91 8.19 -19.91
CA GLU A 213 9.06 9.30 -18.97
C GLU A 213 7.94 9.39 -17.91
N ASP A 214 6.72 8.95 -18.26
CA ASP A 214 5.54 8.90 -17.38
C ASP A 214 5.04 7.46 -17.30
N GLY A 215 5.77 6.63 -16.56
CA GLY A 215 5.46 5.22 -16.48
C GLY A 215 6.00 4.53 -15.25
N SER A 216 5.27 3.52 -14.79
CA SER A 216 5.62 2.65 -13.66
C SER A 216 5.24 1.19 -13.97
N GLN A 217 5.79 0.26 -13.23
CA GLN A 217 5.38 -1.15 -13.19
C GLN A 217 5.37 -1.82 -14.58
N ALA A 218 6.45 -1.61 -15.37
CA ALA A 218 6.53 -2.20 -16.70
C ALA A 218 6.76 -3.70 -16.65
N GLN A 219 6.03 -4.42 -17.52
CA GLN A 219 6.17 -5.84 -17.74
C GLN A 219 6.30 -6.12 -19.24
N TYR A 220 7.38 -6.80 -19.62
CA TYR A 220 7.58 -7.29 -20.99
C TYR A 220 6.75 -8.55 -21.22
N THR A 221 6.16 -8.65 -22.40
CA THR A 221 5.39 -9.81 -22.83
C THR A 221 6.03 -10.45 -24.06
N ASN A 222 5.85 -11.77 -24.22
CA ASN A 222 6.34 -12.51 -25.40
C ASN A 222 5.65 -12.11 -26.71
N THR A 223 4.64 -11.25 -26.66
CA THR A 223 4.03 -10.62 -27.84
C THR A 223 4.81 -9.41 -28.36
N GLY A 224 5.95 -9.07 -27.74
CA GLY A 224 6.79 -7.95 -28.14
C GLY A 224 6.28 -6.59 -27.67
N HIS A 225 5.60 -6.56 -26.52
CA HIS A 225 5.09 -5.33 -25.93
C HIS A 225 5.60 -5.13 -24.51
N LEU A 226 5.72 -3.87 -24.08
CA LEU A 226 5.73 -3.48 -22.67
C LEU A 226 4.31 -3.13 -22.27
N ILE A 227 3.86 -3.72 -21.17
CA ILE A 227 2.62 -3.37 -20.49
C ILE A 227 3.03 -2.58 -19.23
N TYR A 228 2.45 -1.40 -19.02
CA TYR A 228 2.90 -0.53 -17.95
C TYR A 228 1.78 0.40 -17.47
N GLU A 229 1.91 0.93 -16.26
CA GLU A 229 1.06 1.98 -15.75
C GLU A 229 1.51 3.34 -16.28
N GLN A 230 0.60 4.13 -16.83
CA GLN A 230 0.79 5.57 -17.01
C GLN A 230 0.44 6.29 -15.71
N VAL A 231 1.43 6.87 -15.05
CA VAL A 231 1.28 7.41 -13.69
C VAL A 231 0.28 8.55 -13.62
N ALA A 232 0.27 9.43 -14.63
CA ALA A 232 -0.64 10.59 -14.69
C ALA A 232 -2.13 10.20 -14.79
N THR A 233 -2.46 9.06 -15.40
CA THR A 233 -3.86 8.64 -15.63
C THR A 233 -4.29 7.42 -14.83
N GLY A 234 -3.34 6.62 -14.29
CA GLY A 234 -3.62 5.32 -13.69
C GLY A 234 -4.13 4.26 -14.67
N ASN A 235 -3.93 4.46 -15.97
CA ASN A 235 -4.32 3.50 -17.00
C ASN A 235 -3.19 2.49 -17.26
N LEU A 236 -3.57 1.25 -17.56
CA LEU A 236 -2.65 0.26 -18.09
C LEU A 236 -2.47 0.52 -19.58
N MET A 237 -1.23 0.72 -19.99
CA MET A 237 -0.82 1.03 -21.35
C MET A 237 -0.08 -0.15 -21.95
N ALA A 238 -0.08 -0.23 -23.28
CA ALA A 238 0.80 -1.13 -24.04
C ALA A 238 1.58 -0.34 -25.08
N VAL A 239 2.84 -0.70 -25.28
CA VAL A 239 3.71 -0.11 -26.29
C VAL A 239 4.57 -1.19 -26.94
N PRO A 240 4.74 -1.21 -28.28
CA PRO A 240 5.64 -2.14 -28.94
C PRO A 240 7.10 -1.95 -28.49
N PHE A 241 7.78 -3.05 -28.20
CA PHE A 241 9.15 -3.06 -27.69
C PHE A 241 10.01 -4.09 -28.40
N ASP A 242 11.17 -3.70 -28.84
CA ASP A 242 12.17 -4.57 -29.46
C ASP A 242 13.18 -5.03 -28.40
N LEU A 243 13.13 -6.32 -28.07
CA LEU A 243 14.01 -6.94 -27.07
C LEU A 243 15.49 -6.94 -27.51
N ALA A 244 15.78 -6.98 -28.81
CA ALA A 244 17.14 -7.03 -29.30
C ALA A 244 17.86 -5.68 -29.20
N THR A 245 17.13 -4.58 -29.42
CA THR A 245 17.67 -3.21 -29.37
C THR A 245 17.35 -2.52 -28.04
N LEU A 246 16.57 -3.15 -27.16
CA LEU A 246 16.09 -2.59 -25.91
C LEU A 246 15.42 -1.21 -26.12
N ALA A 247 14.51 -1.13 -27.09
CA ALA A 247 13.88 0.13 -27.49
C ALA A 247 12.38 0.00 -27.72
N VAL A 248 11.67 1.06 -27.36
CA VAL A 248 10.27 1.27 -27.74
C VAL A 248 10.21 1.58 -29.24
N THR A 249 9.30 0.95 -29.98
CA THR A 249 9.24 1.01 -31.45
C THR A 249 7.93 1.54 -32.00
N GLY A 250 7.03 2.04 -31.15
CA GLY A 250 5.73 2.58 -31.57
C GLY A 250 5.11 3.48 -30.49
N ASP A 251 3.86 3.83 -30.72
CA ASP A 251 3.09 4.68 -29.79
C ASP A 251 2.46 3.84 -28.66
N SER A 252 2.33 4.45 -27.49
CA SER A 252 1.63 3.87 -26.35
C SER A 252 0.12 3.96 -26.50
N VAL A 253 -0.58 2.86 -26.25
CA VAL A 253 -2.03 2.75 -26.38
C VAL A 253 -2.63 2.29 -25.03
N PRO A 254 -3.71 2.92 -24.52
CA PRO A 254 -4.40 2.44 -23.33
C PRO A 254 -5.12 1.12 -23.61
N VAL A 255 -4.83 0.10 -22.79
CA VAL A 255 -5.38 -1.27 -22.98
C VAL A 255 -6.34 -1.69 -21.88
N LEU A 256 -6.23 -1.09 -20.67
CA LEU A 256 -7.16 -1.32 -19.57
C LEU A 256 -7.26 -0.08 -18.69
N GLN A 257 -8.47 0.24 -18.27
CA GLN A 257 -8.77 1.35 -17.34
C GLN A 257 -9.47 0.81 -16.11
N GLY A 258 -9.46 1.60 -15.02
CA GLY A 258 -10.17 1.23 -13.81
C GLY A 258 -9.54 0.02 -13.09
N VAL A 259 -8.23 -0.12 -13.09
CA VAL A 259 -7.49 -1.02 -12.20
C VAL A 259 -7.29 -0.32 -10.87
N ARG A 260 -7.45 -1.04 -9.75
CA ARG A 260 -7.19 -0.50 -8.42
C ARG A 260 -5.75 -0.04 -8.30
N ARG A 261 -5.57 1.16 -7.76
CA ARG A 261 -4.26 1.73 -7.46
C ARG A 261 -4.03 1.72 -5.96
N THR A 262 -2.91 1.19 -5.53
CA THR A 262 -2.48 1.21 -4.13
C THR A 262 -1.93 2.59 -3.74
N THR A 263 -1.76 2.83 -2.46
CA THR A 263 -0.96 3.96 -1.96
C THR A 263 0.38 3.40 -1.49
N PRO A 264 1.51 3.68 -2.18
CA PRO A 264 1.91 4.91 -2.87
C PRO A 264 1.63 5.01 -4.37
N GLY A 265 1.04 4.03 -5.03
CA GLY A 265 0.62 4.24 -6.40
C GLY A 265 0.95 3.12 -7.39
N TYR A 266 0.91 1.86 -6.99
CA TYR A 266 1.03 0.72 -7.89
C TYR A 266 -0.35 0.20 -8.31
N LEU A 267 -0.49 -0.29 -9.54
CA LEU A 267 -1.70 -0.97 -9.98
C LEU A 267 -1.70 -2.42 -9.51
N ASP A 268 -2.85 -2.89 -9.01
CA ASP A 268 -3.05 -4.29 -8.68
C ASP A 268 -3.35 -5.11 -9.92
N TYR A 269 -2.31 -5.51 -10.62
CA TYR A 269 -2.40 -6.46 -11.71
C TYR A 269 -1.19 -7.39 -11.76
N ALA A 270 -1.38 -8.53 -12.38
CA ALA A 270 -0.31 -9.44 -12.76
C ALA A 270 -0.63 -10.10 -14.11
N LEU A 271 0.41 -10.39 -14.89
CA LEU A 271 0.30 -10.91 -16.23
C LEU A 271 1.21 -12.13 -16.38
N SER A 272 0.66 -13.25 -16.88
CA SER A 272 1.45 -14.46 -17.15
C SER A 272 2.11 -14.40 -18.53
N ASP A 273 3.12 -15.25 -18.73
CA ASP A 273 3.79 -15.40 -20.03
C ASP A 273 2.86 -15.97 -21.11
N GLU A 274 1.84 -16.74 -20.71
CA GLU A 274 0.82 -17.33 -21.60
C GLU A 274 -0.38 -16.40 -21.86
N GLY A 275 -0.37 -15.16 -21.31
CA GLY A 275 -1.39 -14.13 -21.58
C GLY A 275 -2.63 -14.23 -20.71
N THR A 276 -2.53 -14.75 -19.50
CA THR A 276 -3.56 -14.57 -18.48
C THR A 276 -3.31 -13.25 -17.74
N LEU A 277 -4.26 -12.32 -17.83
CA LEU A 277 -4.26 -11.08 -17.06
C LEU A 277 -5.15 -11.26 -15.84
N VAL A 278 -4.63 -10.91 -14.66
CA VAL A 278 -5.40 -10.79 -13.42
C VAL A 278 -5.29 -9.38 -12.89
N TYR A 279 -6.39 -8.81 -12.40
CA TYR A 279 -6.37 -7.49 -11.83
C TYR A 279 -7.50 -7.29 -10.81
N VAL A 280 -7.31 -6.38 -9.90
CA VAL A 280 -8.37 -5.89 -9.02
C VAL A 280 -8.97 -4.62 -9.65
N PRO A 281 -10.28 -4.58 -9.93
CA PRO A 281 -10.89 -3.38 -10.48
C PRO A 281 -10.85 -2.26 -9.44
N ALA A 282 -10.63 -1.02 -9.90
CA ALA A 282 -10.88 0.16 -9.10
C ALA A 282 -12.37 0.17 -8.78
N GLN A 283 -12.72 -0.25 -7.60
CA GLN A 283 -14.04 0.03 -7.07
C GLN A 283 -13.99 1.45 -6.51
N ALA A 284 -15.01 2.24 -6.76
CA ALA A 284 -15.26 3.37 -5.89
C ALA A 284 -15.43 2.77 -4.49
N ASP A 285 -14.46 2.99 -3.62
CA ASP A 285 -14.57 2.62 -2.22
C ASP A 285 -15.68 3.47 -1.60
N VAL A 286 -16.93 3.02 -1.81
CA VAL A 286 -18.06 3.65 -1.15
C VAL A 286 -17.88 3.41 0.33
N GLN A 287 -17.52 4.47 1.01
CA GLN A 287 -17.37 4.44 2.44
C GLN A 287 -18.52 5.21 3.07
N ARG A 288 -18.85 4.85 4.28
CA ARG A 288 -19.81 5.56 5.12
C ARG A 288 -19.14 6.00 6.40
N LEU A 289 -19.43 7.21 6.82
CA LEU A 289 -19.11 7.65 8.15
C LEU A 289 -20.30 7.29 9.06
N VAL A 290 -20.04 6.54 10.12
CA VAL A 290 -21.06 6.04 11.04
C VAL A 290 -20.69 6.33 12.50
N TRP A 291 -21.69 6.60 13.31
CA TRP A 291 -21.58 6.48 14.76
C TRP A 291 -21.78 5.01 15.15
N VAL A 292 -20.98 4.54 16.08
CA VAL A 292 -21.12 3.21 16.70
C VAL A 292 -21.16 3.39 18.21
N ASP A 293 -22.21 2.94 18.88
CA ASP A 293 -22.27 2.99 20.32
C ASP A 293 -21.38 1.89 20.98
N ARG A 294 -21.24 1.94 22.29
CA ARG A 294 -20.43 0.96 23.06
C ARG A 294 -20.95 -0.48 22.96
N LYS A 295 -22.13 -0.70 22.38
CA LYS A 295 -22.73 -2.04 22.14
C LYS A 295 -22.59 -2.48 20.68
N GLY A 296 -21.95 -1.66 19.82
CA GLY A 296 -21.80 -1.94 18.40
C GLY A 296 -23.02 -1.55 17.54
N THR A 297 -23.98 -0.76 18.08
CA THR A 297 -25.12 -0.27 17.30
C THR A 297 -24.71 0.89 16.43
N GLU A 298 -24.99 0.79 15.13
CA GLU A 298 -24.59 1.77 14.13
C GLU A 298 -25.70 2.79 13.82
N SER A 299 -25.29 4.03 13.57
CA SER A 299 -26.12 5.07 12.94
C SER A 299 -25.35 5.84 11.89
N LEU A 300 -25.96 6.05 10.72
CA LEU A 300 -25.33 6.69 9.57
C LEU A 300 -25.16 8.20 9.80
N ILE A 301 -24.00 8.75 9.37
CA ILE A 301 -23.72 10.19 9.35
C ILE A 301 -23.62 10.67 7.90
N ILE A 302 -22.69 10.11 7.12
CA ILE A 302 -22.46 10.48 5.71
C ILE A 302 -22.49 9.21 4.87
N GLN A 303 -23.24 9.27 3.78
CA GLN A 303 -23.26 8.26 2.75
C GLN A 303 -22.86 8.91 1.43
N ASP A 304 -21.57 8.93 1.13
CA ASP A 304 -21.04 9.44 -0.13
C ASP A 304 -20.07 8.43 -0.76
N GLU A 305 -19.94 8.49 -2.09
CA GLU A 305 -18.98 7.67 -2.85
C GLU A 305 -17.59 8.30 -2.83
N VAL A 306 -17.03 8.47 -1.63
CA VAL A 306 -15.71 9.05 -1.42
C VAL A 306 -14.90 8.19 -0.45
N SER A 307 -13.59 8.28 -0.50
CA SER A 307 -12.71 7.64 0.45
C SER A 307 -12.44 8.60 1.61
N PHE A 308 -12.87 8.20 2.81
CA PHE A 308 -12.61 8.91 4.05
C PHE A 308 -11.32 8.42 4.70
N GLY A 309 -10.54 9.33 5.28
CA GLY A 309 -9.41 9.02 6.15
C GLY A 309 -9.42 9.86 7.42
N SER A 310 -8.80 9.36 8.47
CA SER A 310 -8.49 10.07 9.72
C SER A 310 -9.61 10.97 10.28
N PRO A 311 -10.81 10.46 10.59
CA PRO A 311 -11.87 11.30 11.14
C PRO A 311 -11.48 11.82 12.54
N ARG A 312 -11.66 13.11 12.78
CA ARG A 312 -11.40 13.77 14.08
C ARG A 312 -12.55 14.65 14.49
N ILE A 313 -13.07 14.39 15.66
CA ILE A 313 -14.17 15.16 16.26
C ILE A 313 -13.59 16.42 16.90
N SER A 314 -14.23 17.58 16.68
CA SER A 314 -13.84 18.81 17.36
C SER A 314 -14.00 18.69 18.88
N PRO A 315 -13.23 19.42 19.71
CA PRO A 315 -13.34 19.35 21.17
C PRO A 315 -14.73 19.65 21.72
N ASP A 316 -15.51 20.47 21.02
CA ASP A 316 -16.90 20.79 21.38
C ASP A 316 -17.93 19.77 20.86
N GLY A 317 -17.49 18.77 20.11
CA GLY A 317 -18.32 17.68 19.56
C GLY A 317 -19.26 18.09 18.43
N LYS A 318 -19.10 19.29 17.83
CA LYS A 318 -20.04 19.80 16.81
C LYS A 318 -19.57 19.63 15.38
N GLN A 319 -18.29 19.43 15.18
CA GLN A 319 -17.69 19.31 13.85
C GLN A 319 -16.81 18.05 13.77
N VAL A 320 -16.58 17.59 12.54
CA VAL A 320 -15.63 16.52 12.24
C VAL A 320 -14.69 17.00 11.14
N ALA A 321 -13.40 16.94 11.40
CA ALA A 321 -12.40 17.06 10.35
C ALA A 321 -12.23 15.70 9.68
N LEU A 322 -12.13 15.67 8.34
CA LEU A 322 -12.09 14.48 7.51
C LEU A 322 -11.07 14.67 6.39
N ALA A 323 -10.14 13.78 6.27
CA ALA A 323 -9.33 13.68 5.07
C ALA A 323 -10.14 12.95 3.99
N ILE A 324 -10.47 13.62 2.88
CA ILE A 324 -11.27 13.07 1.78
C ILE A 324 -10.46 13.03 0.50
N THR A 325 -10.48 11.87 -0.16
CA THR A 325 -9.94 11.70 -1.51
C THR A 325 -11.09 11.60 -2.49
N THR A 326 -11.19 12.54 -3.43
CA THR A 326 -12.10 12.50 -4.56
C THR A 326 -11.39 11.94 -5.79
N SER A 327 -12.15 11.34 -6.71
CA SER A 327 -11.59 10.66 -7.89
C SER A 327 -10.69 11.60 -8.70
N GLY A 328 -9.40 11.23 -8.85
CA GLY A 328 -8.41 12.00 -9.61
C GLY A 328 -7.80 13.21 -8.90
N GLU A 329 -8.12 13.45 -7.62
CA GLU A 329 -7.54 14.53 -6.83
C GLU A 329 -6.63 14.01 -5.70
N THR A 330 -5.76 14.88 -5.21
CA THR A 330 -5.02 14.65 -3.96
C THR A 330 -5.97 14.69 -2.77
N GLN A 331 -5.67 13.93 -1.72
CA GLN A 331 -6.40 13.96 -0.46
C GLN A 331 -6.39 15.38 0.13
N ASN A 332 -7.54 15.86 0.57
CA ASN A 332 -7.71 17.17 1.19
C ASN A 332 -8.52 17.06 2.48
N ILE A 333 -8.37 18.06 3.35
CA ILE A 333 -9.11 18.12 4.60
C ILE A 333 -10.40 18.87 4.38
N TRP A 334 -11.48 18.32 4.94
CA TRP A 334 -12.83 18.85 4.92
C TRP A 334 -13.36 18.94 6.34
N ILE A 335 -14.24 19.87 6.59
CA ILE A 335 -14.95 20.03 7.86
C ILE A 335 -16.43 19.72 7.64
N TYR A 336 -16.93 18.74 8.37
CA TYR A 336 -18.33 18.37 8.41
C TYR A 336 -18.98 18.91 9.70
N ALA A 337 -20.01 19.74 9.55
CA ALA A 337 -20.79 20.27 10.68
C ALA A 337 -21.94 19.31 10.99
N LEU A 338 -21.92 18.69 12.18
CA LEU A 338 -22.86 17.63 12.57
C LEU A 338 -24.31 18.10 12.68
N GLU A 339 -24.55 19.35 13.08
CA GLU A 339 -25.92 19.89 13.24
C GLU A 339 -26.56 20.29 11.91
N SER A 340 -25.78 20.91 11.03
CA SER A 340 -26.28 21.39 9.73
C SER A 340 -26.08 20.40 8.58
N GLU A 341 -25.44 19.24 8.85
CA GLU A 341 -25.11 18.21 7.88
C GLU A 341 -24.37 18.76 6.65
N SER A 342 -23.55 19.81 6.84
CA SER A 342 -22.86 20.49 5.76
C SER A 342 -21.37 20.15 5.73
N LEU A 343 -20.85 19.85 4.54
CA LEU A 343 -19.45 19.52 4.29
C LEU A 343 -18.76 20.70 3.58
N ARG A 344 -17.62 21.16 4.10
CA ARG A 344 -16.83 22.26 3.55
C ARG A 344 -15.38 21.87 3.40
N ARG A 345 -14.82 22.09 2.23
CA ARG A 345 -13.38 21.86 1.97
C ARG A 345 -12.56 22.92 2.71
N LEU A 346 -11.51 22.48 3.40
CA LEU A 346 -10.59 23.33 4.16
C LEU A 346 -9.29 23.55 3.39
N THR A 347 -8.66 22.47 2.89
CA THR A 347 -7.38 22.55 2.15
C THR A 347 -7.58 22.33 0.66
N PHE A 348 -6.67 22.88 -0.18
CA PHE A 348 -6.77 22.83 -1.64
C PHE A 348 -5.49 22.27 -2.30
N GLU A 349 -4.37 22.28 -1.60
CA GLU A 349 -3.06 21.83 -2.10
C GLU A 349 -2.63 20.48 -1.48
N GLY A 350 -3.59 19.79 -0.89
CA GLY A 350 -3.39 18.53 -0.18
C GLY A 350 -3.37 18.70 1.34
N GLY A 351 -3.74 17.62 2.03
CA GLY A 351 -3.73 17.53 3.49
C GLY A 351 -4.23 16.17 3.96
N SER A 352 -3.59 15.64 5.00
CA SER A 352 -3.94 14.33 5.58
C SER A 352 -3.53 14.26 7.04
N VAL A 353 -4.03 13.26 7.77
CA VAL A 353 -3.68 12.99 9.18
C VAL A 353 -3.83 14.25 10.02
N GLU A 354 -5.07 14.69 10.14
CA GLU A 354 -5.43 15.92 10.85
C GLU A 354 -5.68 15.68 12.33
N THR A 355 -5.47 16.73 13.14
CA THR A 355 -5.86 16.83 14.55
C THR A 355 -6.34 18.25 14.88
N TRP A 356 -7.25 18.37 15.85
CA TRP A 356 -7.73 19.66 16.33
C TRP A 356 -6.80 20.25 17.39
N SER A 357 -6.66 21.57 17.41
CA SER A 357 -6.17 22.24 18.62
C SER A 357 -7.19 22.09 19.76
N PRO A 358 -6.75 22.05 21.04
CA PRO A 358 -7.65 21.89 22.18
C PRO A 358 -8.74 22.98 22.29
N ASP A 359 -8.45 24.18 21.78
CA ASP A 359 -9.42 25.29 21.73
C ASP A 359 -10.37 25.23 20.53
N GLY A 360 -10.21 24.22 19.65
CA GLY A 360 -11.04 24.00 18.47
C GLY A 360 -10.86 25.00 17.33
N LYS A 361 -9.85 25.89 17.41
CA LYS A 361 -9.66 26.93 16.40
C LYS A 361 -8.81 26.50 15.21
N TRP A 362 -7.86 25.60 15.44
CA TRP A 362 -6.90 25.19 14.43
C TRP A 362 -7.06 23.71 14.07
N ILE A 363 -6.83 23.41 12.80
CA ILE A 363 -6.52 22.06 12.32
C ILE A 363 -5.02 22.01 12.07
N VAL A 364 -4.35 21.06 12.72
CA VAL A 364 -2.94 20.71 12.48
C VAL A 364 -2.91 19.45 11.63
N PHE A 365 -2.13 19.42 10.56
CA PHE A 365 -2.18 18.34 9.58
C PHE A 365 -0.84 18.13 8.86
N SER A 366 -0.68 16.98 8.19
CA SER A 366 0.39 16.73 7.24
C SER A 366 0.06 17.44 5.93
N GLY A 367 0.69 18.58 5.67
CA GLY A 367 0.55 19.37 4.46
C GLY A 367 1.65 19.13 3.44
N ARG A 368 1.57 19.85 2.30
CA ARG A 368 2.62 19.91 1.28
C ARG A 368 2.94 21.36 0.96
N ASP A 369 4.19 21.62 0.62
CA ASP A 369 4.59 22.90 0.05
C ASP A 369 4.43 22.91 -1.49
N SER A 370 4.81 24.01 -2.11
CA SER A 370 4.76 24.19 -3.59
C SER A 370 5.70 23.25 -4.35
N GLU A 371 6.69 22.67 -3.69
CA GLU A 371 7.63 21.71 -4.28
C GLU A 371 7.16 20.25 -4.04
N GLY A 372 6.06 20.08 -3.30
CA GLY A 372 5.50 18.78 -2.96
C GLY A 372 6.12 18.11 -1.73
N LEU A 373 7.05 18.80 -1.05
CA LEU A 373 7.65 18.35 0.20
C LEU A 373 6.62 18.39 1.33
N ARG A 374 6.76 17.53 2.31
CA ARG A 374 5.82 17.39 3.42
C ARG A 374 6.25 18.22 4.62
N ALA A 375 5.27 18.89 5.23
CA ALA A 375 5.45 19.65 6.46
C ALA A 375 4.27 19.42 7.40
N ILE A 376 4.50 19.53 8.70
CA ILE A 376 3.39 19.77 9.63
C ILE A 376 2.92 21.19 9.39
N SER A 377 1.63 21.32 9.12
CA SER A 377 0.98 22.58 8.77
C SER A 377 -0.22 22.81 9.66
N ARG A 378 -0.68 24.05 9.78
CA ARG A 378 -1.94 24.38 10.43
C ARG A 378 -2.75 25.37 9.62
N GLN A 379 -4.06 25.34 9.81
CA GLN A 379 -4.99 26.29 9.23
C GLN A 379 -6.14 26.53 10.21
N LEU A 380 -6.69 27.76 10.22
CA LEU A 380 -7.88 28.04 11.00
C LEU A 380 -9.05 27.17 10.52
N ALA A 381 -9.72 26.52 11.47
CA ALA A 381 -10.80 25.59 11.16
C ALA A 381 -12.02 26.24 10.49
N ASP A 382 -12.19 27.56 10.60
CA ASP A 382 -13.21 28.33 9.90
C ASP A 382 -12.84 28.59 8.42
N GLY A 383 -11.61 28.26 8.01
CA GLY A 383 -11.07 28.46 6.67
C GLY A 383 -10.55 29.86 6.41
N SER A 384 -10.50 30.73 7.42
CA SER A 384 -9.87 32.04 7.29
C SER A 384 -8.35 31.96 7.37
N GLY A 385 -7.66 32.89 6.71
CA GLY A 385 -6.20 32.93 6.70
C GLY A 385 -5.51 31.90 5.81
N PRO A 386 -4.20 32.00 5.66
CA PRO A 386 -3.41 31.06 4.87
C PRO A 386 -3.10 29.78 5.65
N VAL A 387 -2.63 28.74 4.94
CA VAL A 387 -1.95 27.59 5.56
C VAL A 387 -0.60 28.06 6.09
N GLU A 388 -0.27 27.70 7.30
CA GLU A 388 1.00 27.98 7.96
C GLU A 388 1.80 26.67 8.09
N HIS A 389 3.02 26.62 7.54
CA HIS A 389 3.92 25.50 7.76
C HIS A 389 4.67 25.67 9.08
N LEU A 390 4.56 24.68 9.96
CA LEU A 390 5.14 24.71 11.30
C LEU A 390 6.54 24.08 11.33
N THR A 391 6.84 23.17 10.43
CA THR A 391 8.14 22.50 10.33
C THR A 391 8.79 22.79 8.97
N VAL A 392 10.11 22.62 8.91
CA VAL A 392 10.84 22.67 7.63
C VAL A 392 10.32 21.52 6.75
N PRO A 393 9.98 21.77 5.48
CA PRO A 393 9.52 20.76 4.57
C PRO A 393 10.56 19.66 4.34
N THR A 394 10.12 18.39 4.32
CA THR A 394 10.96 17.20 4.14
C THR A 394 10.37 16.25 3.10
N PRO A 395 11.17 15.40 2.44
CA PRO A 395 10.65 14.35 1.58
C PRO A 395 9.81 13.29 2.33
N ALA A 396 10.17 13.02 3.60
CA ALA A 396 9.51 12.02 4.43
C ALA A 396 8.17 12.56 5.00
N PRO A 397 7.13 11.72 5.10
CA PRO A 397 5.89 12.10 5.76
C PRO A 397 6.10 12.44 7.24
N LEU A 398 5.52 13.56 7.67
CA LEU A 398 5.37 13.95 9.06
C LEU A 398 3.89 13.81 9.43
N LEU A 399 3.59 12.97 10.43
CA LEU A 399 2.24 12.52 10.73
C LEU A 399 1.82 13.00 12.12
N PRO A 400 1.04 14.09 12.23
CA PRO A 400 0.53 14.59 13.49
C PRO A 400 -0.24 13.54 14.28
N GLY A 401 0.01 13.45 15.59
CA GLY A 401 -0.76 12.65 16.53
C GLY A 401 -1.79 13.51 17.26
N SER A 402 -1.45 14.03 18.44
CA SER A 402 -2.29 14.95 19.21
C SER A 402 -1.48 16.07 19.85
N LEU A 403 -2.17 17.11 20.32
CA LEU A 403 -1.57 18.17 21.15
C LEU A 403 -1.75 17.86 22.64
N THR A 404 -0.86 18.43 23.46
CA THR A 404 -1.11 18.53 24.91
C THR A 404 -2.41 19.29 25.17
N PRO A 405 -3.09 19.08 26.33
CA PRO A 405 -4.36 19.76 26.65
C PRO A 405 -4.28 21.29 26.64
N ASP A 406 -3.11 21.85 26.92
CA ASP A 406 -2.84 23.29 26.83
C ASP A 406 -2.46 23.77 25.42
N GLY A 407 -2.32 22.84 24.47
CA GLY A 407 -1.94 23.13 23.08
C GLY A 407 -0.49 23.51 22.87
N SER A 408 0.37 23.39 23.88
CA SER A 408 1.76 23.85 23.82
C SER A 408 2.72 22.92 23.10
N VAL A 409 2.41 21.61 23.02
CA VAL A 409 3.26 20.61 22.38
C VAL A 409 2.43 19.67 21.50
N LEU A 410 2.93 19.42 20.29
CA LEU A 410 2.41 18.41 19.37
C LEU A 410 3.29 17.16 19.43
N VAL A 411 2.67 15.99 19.61
CA VAL A 411 3.33 14.71 19.35
C VAL A 411 3.08 14.29 17.91
N PHE A 412 4.11 13.80 17.21
CA PHE A 412 3.98 13.36 15.83
C PHE A 412 4.94 12.21 15.51
N SER A 413 4.67 11.49 14.42
CA SER A 413 5.57 10.45 13.91
C SER A 413 6.23 10.92 12.62
N ALA A 414 7.54 10.68 12.48
CA ALA A 414 8.28 10.93 11.26
C ALA A 414 8.46 9.62 10.49
N ALA A 415 7.95 9.53 9.25
CA ALA A 415 8.11 8.35 8.41
C ALA A 415 9.49 8.32 7.74
N GLY A 416 10.16 7.16 7.79
CA GLY A 416 11.54 6.99 7.25
C GLY A 416 12.49 6.30 8.25
N GLY A 417 12.13 6.19 9.46
CA GLY A 417 12.63 5.51 10.63
C GLY A 417 11.63 5.93 11.67
N VAL A 418 10.62 5.15 11.85
CA VAL A 418 9.35 5.55 12.47
C VAL A 418 9.58 5.81 13.96
N ASP A 419 10.00 7.02 14.27
CA ASP A 419 10.20 7.53 15.62
C ASP A 419 9.09 8.49 16.01
N ILE A 420 8.88 8.67 17.32
CA ILE A 420 7.94 9.66 17.86
C ILE A 420 8.70 10.89 18.30
N TRP A 421 8.25 12.03 17.83
CA TRP A 421 8.84 13.35 18.06
C TRP A 421 7.86 14.28 18.79
N MET A 422 8.40 15.25 19.50
CA MET A 422 7.69 16.34 20.12
C MET A 422 8.03 17.66 19.46
N PHE A 423 7.04 18.47 19.14
CA PHE A 423 7.20 19.78 18.56
C PHE A 423 6.52 20.84 19.44
N PRO A 424 7.30 21.77 20.07
CA PRO A 424 6.74 22.91 20.76
C PRO A 424 6.01 23.84 19.77
N MET A 425 4.75 24.16 20.04
CA MET A 425 3.89 24.94 19.14
C MET A 425 4.17 26.43 19.18
N GLU A 426 4.94 26.91 20.17
CA GLU A 426 5.32 28.31 20.35
C GLU A 426 6.84 28.47 20.28
N GLY A 427 7.29 29.60 19.71
CA GLY A 427 8.70 29.93 19.56
C GLY A 427 9.37 29.32 18.33
N ASP A 428 10.70 29.55 18.20
CA ASP A 428 11.54 29.02 17.09
C ASP A 428 12.18 27.67 17.48
N SER A 429 11.46 26.82 18.19
CA SER A 429 12.00 25.55 18.68
C SER A 429 11.95 24.47 17.60
N GLU A 430 13.02 23.69 17.49
CA GLU A 430 13.07 22.53 16.60
C GLU A 430 12.39 21.30 17.24
N PRO A 431 11.86 20.36 16.42
CA PRO A 431 11.35 19.09 16.90
C PRO A 431 12.42 18.33 17.69
N GLN A 432 12.00 17.65 18.78
CA GLN A 432 12.88 16.84 19.61
C GLN A 432 12.39 15.37 19.60
N PRO A 433 13.31 14.37 19.53
CA PRO A 433 12.91 12.98 19.64
C PRO A 433 12.34 12.70 21.04
N PHE A 434 11.25 11.92 21.09
CA PHE A 434 10.62 11.48 22.33
C PHE A 434 10.80 9.99 22.54
N ILE A 435 10.46 9.16 21.53
CA ILE A 435 10.72 7.72 21.52
C ILE A 435 11.45 7.42 20.21
N SER A 436 12.65 6.87 20.33
CA SER A 436 13.48 6.46 19.19
C SER A 436 14.09 5.10 19.50
N SER A 437 13.84 4.14 18.61
CA SER A 437 14.34 2.76 18.77
C SER A 437 14.60 2.14 17.37
N PRO A 438 15.21 0.96 17.29
CA PRO A 438 15.32 0.22 16.02
C PRO A 438 13.99 -0.30 15.47
N ASN A 439 12.89 -0.12 16.20
CA ASN A 439 11.56 -0.60 15.83
C ASN A 439 10.73 0.54 15.24
N ASN A 440 9.54 0.22 14.78
CA ASN A 440 8.61 1.21 14.24
C ASN A 440 7.65 1.67 15.34
N GLU A 441 7.68 2.97 15.68
CA GLU A 441 6.78 3.62 16.62
C GLU A 441 5.88 4.64 15.92
N CYS A 442 4.56 4.59 16.16
CA CYS A 442 3.60 5.50 15.54
C CYS A 442 2.32 5.70 16.36
N CYS A 443 1.40 6.47 15.78
CA CYS A 443 0.01 6.60 16.25
C CYS A 443 -0.08 7.12 17.69
N SER A 444 0.76 8.10 18.00
CA SER A 444 0.92 8.65 19.34
C SER A 444 -0.19 9.63 19.72
N GLN A 445 -0.66 9.54 20.96
CA GLN A 445 -1.67 10.47 21.52
C GLN A 445 -1.38 10.78 22.99
N PHE A 446 -1.53 12.05 23.36
CA PHE A 446 -1.53 12.47 24.76
C PHE A 446 -2.78 11.99 25.50
N SER A 447 -2.62 11.67 26.78
CA SER A 447 -3.75 11.53 27.72
C SER A 447 -4.46 12.87 27.93
N PRO A 448 -5.72 12.86 28.39
CA PRO A 448 -6.47 14.10 28.65
C PRO A 448 -5.85 15.02 29.72
N ASP A 449 -5.03 14.49 30.62
CA ASP A 449 -4.26 15.25 31.62
C ASP A 449 -2.90 15.75 31.07
N GLY A 450 -2.46 15.23 29.90
CA GLY A 450 -1.19 15.59 29.28
C GLY A 450 0.05 14.95 29.90
N GLU A 451 -0.11 14.03 30.85
CA GLU A 451 1.01 13.42 31.58
C GLU A 451 1.50 12.11 30.96
N TRP A 452 0.73 11.55 30.00
CA TRP A 452 1.01 10.26 29.39
C TRP A 452 0.86 10.34 27.87
N VAL A 453 1.61 9.48 27.15
CA VAL A 453 1.51 9.28 25.71
C VAL A 453 1.26 7.81 25.42
N THR A 454 0.14 7.51 24.74
CA THR A 454 -0.06 6.22 24.09
C THR A 454 0.62 6.20 22.75
N TYR A 455 1.11 5.04 22.33
CA TYR A 455 1.69 4.84 21.00
C TYR A 455 1.68 3.35 20.61
N VAL A 456 2.01 3.07 19.38
CA VAL A 456 2.17 1.72 18.84
C VAL A 456 3.65 1.45 18.57
N SER A 457 4.13 0.25 18.92
CA SER A 457 5.45 -0.25 18.53
C SER A 457 5.39 -1.72 18.12
N ASN A 458 6.25 -2.11 17.19
CA ASN A 458 6.38 -3.51 16.74
C ASN A 458 7.55 -4.26 17.38
N GLU A 459 8.06 -3.81 18.52
CA GLU A 459 9.22 -4.40 19.20
C GLU A 459 9.02 -5.87 19.63
N LEU A 460 7.77 -6.32 19.79
CA LEU A 460 7.42 -7.72 20.11
C LEU A 460 7.04 -8.54 18.86
N GLY A 461 7.31 -8.03 17.64
CA GLY A 461 6.96 -8.63 16.36
C GLY A 461 5.69 -8.00 15.79
N PRO A 462 4.45 -8.35 16.23
CA PRO A 462 3.24 -7.63 15.86
C PRO A 462 3.18 -6.25 16.51
N ASN A 463 2.34 -5.37 15.96
CA ASN A 463 2.07 -4.06 16.56
C ASN A 463 1.37 -4.21 17.92
N HIS A 464 1.89 -3.48 18.91
CA HIS A 464 1.33 -3.42 20.25
C HIS A 464 1.17 -1.99 20.73
N VAL A 465 0.15 -1.75 21.57
CA VAL A 465 -0.11 -0.46 22.20
C VAL A 465 0.66 -0.36 23.51
N TYR A 466 1.38 0.74 23.64
CA TYR A 466 2.16 1.11 24.84
C TYR A 466 1.72 2.46 25.40
N VAL A 467 2.09 2.71 26.65
CA VAL A 467 1.98 4.00 27.33
C VAL A 467 3.33 4.34 27.93
N SER A 468 3.76 5.58 27.78
CA SER A 468 4.94 6.16 28.45
C SER A 468 4.60 7.49 29.12
N PRO A 469 5.28 7.86 30.20
CA PRO A 469 5.09 9.15 30.84
C PRO A 469 5.67 10.27 29.96
N TYR A 470 5.08 11.45 30.05
CA TYR A 470 5.61 12.68 29.46
C TYR A 470 6.06 13.63 30.58
N PRO A 471 7.22 14.34 30.44
CA PRO A 471 8.07 14.42 29.25
C PRO A 471 9.18 13.34 29.18
N ASN A 472 9.30 12.46 30.16
CA ASN A 472 10.43 11.50 30.26
C ASN A 472 9.94 10.06 30.00
N PRO A 473 10.12 9.49 28.78
CA PRO A 473 9.61 8.17 28.42
C PRO A 473 10.51 7.00 28.87
N ASP A 474 11.24 7.15 29.98
CA ASP A 474 12.20 6.14 30.47
C ASP A 474 11.56 4.80 30.84
N VAL A 475 10.25 4.79 31.03
CA VAL A 475 9.45 3.61 31.39
C VAL A 475 8.28 3.49 30.44
N LYS A 476 7.93 2.26 30.07
CA LYS A 476 6.74 2.01 29.24
C LYS A 476 5.93 0.84 29.80
N TRP A 477 4.63 0.87 29.52
CA TRP A 477 3.69 -0.17 29.90
C TRP A 477 2.99 -0.73 28.65
N LEU A 478 2.95 -2.05 28.54
CA LEU A 478 2.21 -2.75 27.51
C LEU A 478 0.71 -2.74 27.87
N VAL A 479 -0.11 -2.16 26.98
CA VAL A 479 -1.57 -2.07 27.12
C VAL A 479 -2.27 -3.20 26.38
N SER A 480 -1.98 -3.39 25.10
CA SER A 480 -2.46 -4.53 24.32
C SER A 480 -1.67 -5.79 24.68
N ARG A 481 -2.37 -6.92 24.82
CA ARG A 481 -1.71 -8.19 25.16
C ARG A 481 -1.59 -9.09 23.94
N GLU A 482 -1.76 -10.39 24.08
CA GLU A 482 -1.42 -11.47 23.14
C GLU A 482 -1.86 -11.27 21.68
N GLU A 483 -2.96 -10.57 21.42
CA GLU A 483 -3.47 -10.36 20.06
C GLU A 483 -2.87 -9.12 19.35
N GLY A 484 -2.05 -8.33 20.06
CA GLY A 484 -1.56 -7.06 19.53
C GLY A 484 -2.67 -6.02 19.33
N GLY A 485 -2.35 -4.95 18.64
CA GLY A 485 -3.32 -3.91 18.32
C GLY A 485 -2.69 -2.59 17.90
N GLY A 486 -3.51 -1.68 17.42
CA GLY A 486 -3.09 -0.36 16.94
C GLY A 486 -4.16 0.71 17.09
N GLN A 487 -3.81 1.92 16.72
CA GLN A 487 -4.70 3.08 16.74
C GLN A 487 -5.28 3.38 18.14
N PRO A 488 -4.42 3.57 19.17
CA PRO A 488 -4.92 3.86 20.52
C PRO A 488 -5.60 5.21 20.62
N VAL A 489 -6.70 5.29 21.41
CA VAL A 489 -7.41 6.51 21.77
C VAL A 489 -7.74 6.47 23.25
N TRP A 490 -7.46 7.55 23.97
CA TRP A 490 -7.89 7.72 25.34
C TRP A 490 -9.39 8.03 25.43
N SER A 491 -10.06 7.54 26.47
CA SER A 491 -11.36 8.07 26.84
C SER A 491 -11.21 9.54 27.28
N PRO A 492 -12.23 10.39 27.07
CA PRO A 492 -12.15 11.80 27.45
C PRO A 492 -11.90 12.05 28.94
N ASP A 493 -12.25 11.10 29.80
CA ASP A 493 -12.03 11.14 31.26
C ASP A 493 -10.69 10.51 31.69
N GLY A 494 -9.90 9.96 30.75
CA GLY A 494 -8.60 9.35 31.01
C GLY A 494 -8.63 8.00 31.72
N THR A 495 -9.81 7.38 31.90
CA THR A 495 -9.97 6.13 32.64
C THR A 495 -9.90 4.86 31.78
N GLU A 496 -9.99 5.02 30.47
CA GLU A 496 -9.94 3.91 29.51
C GLU A 496 -9.03 4.25 28.31
N ILE A 497 -8.46 3.21 27.71
CA ILE A 497 -7.80 3.27 26.41
C ILE A 497 -8.54 2.33 25.48
N PHE A 498 -8.95 2.84 24.32
CA PHE A 498 -9.51 2.05 23.23
C PHE A 498 -8.44 1.77 22.18
N TYR A 499 -8.52 0.62 21.50
CA TYR A 499 -7.65 0.32 20.37
C TYR A 499 -8.28 -0.74 19.47
N ARG A 500 -7.79 -0.82 18.22
CA ARG A 500 -8.24 -1.83 17.26
C ARG A 500 -7.35 -3.06 17.31
N SER A 501 -7.97 -4.26 17.32
CA SER A 501 -7.30 -5.54 17.10
C SER A 501 -8.12 -6.32 16.05
N GLY A 502 -7.70 -6.24 14.78
CA GLY A 502 -8.50 -6.73 13.65
C GLY A 502 -9.88 -6.05 13.59
N ASP A 503 -10.94 -6.86 13.51
CA ASP A 503 -12.34 -6.39 13.49
C ASP A 503 -12.88 -6.00 14.89
N LYS A 504 -12.09 -6.21 15.96
CA LYS A 504 -12.48 -5.92 17.33
C LYS A 504 -12.12 -4.49 17.74
N MET A 505 -13.04 -3.80 18.41
CA MET A 505 -12.76 -2.63 19.23
C MET A 505 -12.48 -3.13 20.64
N MET A 506 -11.27 -2.86 21.12
CA MET A 506 -10.83 -3.25 22.45
C MET A 506 -10.93 -2.08 23.42
N VAL A 507 -11.18 -2.38 24.68
CA VAL A 507 -11.16 -1.41 25.79
C VAL A 507 -10.29 -1.93 26.92
N VAL A 508 -9.51 -1.04 27.53
CA VAL A 508 -8.67 -1.33 28.70
C VAL A 508 -8.91 -0.24 29.73
N SER A 509 -9.37 -0.61 30.91
CA SER A 509 -9.43 0.32 32.06
C SER A 509 -8.03 0.65 32.53
N VAL A 510 -7.74 1.92 32.77
CA VAL A 510 -6.44 2.38 33.22
C VAL A 510 -6.55 3.24 34.48
N GLN A 511 -5.48 3.23 35.28
CA GLN A 511 -5.24 4.13 36.38
C GLN A 511 -3.92 4.84 36.12
N THR A 512 -3.92 6.16 36.19
CA THR A 512 -2.72 6.98 35.96
C THR A 512 -2.00 7.36 37.25
N GLU A 513 -2.70 7.36 38.39
CA GLU A 513 -2.13 7.70 39.70
C GLU A 513 -2.19 6.53 40.70
N PRO A 514 -1.22 6.40 41.62
CA PRO A 514 0.06 7.11 41.72
C PRO A 514 1.11 6.62 40.73
N THR A 515 0.81 5.58 39.98
CA THR A 515 1.60 5.00 38.87
C THR A 515 0.66 4.39 37.83
N PHE A 516 1.05 4.43 36.57
CA PHE A 516 0.25 3.85 35.50
C PHE A 516 0.01 2.35 35.73
N ARG A 517 -1.24 1.93 35.57
CA ARG A 517 -1.66 0.52 35.58
C ARG A 517 -2.72 0.29 34.51
N ALA A 518 -2.54 -0.74 33.69
CA ALA A 518 -3.52 -1.21 32.73
C ALA A 518 -4.23 -2.47 33.24
N GLY A 519 -5.54 -2.49 33.11
CA GLY A 519 -6.37 -3.67 33.35
C GLY A 519 -6.16 -4.76 32.30
N ARG A 520 -7.11 -5.69 32.20
CA ARG A 520 -7.15 -6.65 31.09
C ARG A 520 -7.89 -6.05 29.92
N PRO A 521 -7.39 -6.23 28.68
CA PRO A 521 -8.16 -5.88 27.50
C PRO A 521 -9.46 -6.69 27.40
N GLU A 522 -10.54 -6.02 27.06
CA GLU A 522 -11.85 -6.62 26.82
C GLU A 522 -12.36 -6.20 25.45
N VAL A 523 -13.10 -7.09 24.78
CA VAL A 523 -13.77 -6.74 23.51
C VAL A 523 -14.98 -5.90 23.83
N LEU A 524 -15.01 -4.66 23.32
CA LEU A 524 -16.15 -3.78 23.49
C LEU A 524 -17.26 -4.09 22.49
N PHE A 525 -16.88 -4.21 21.19
CA PHE A 525 -17.74 -4.67 20.10
C PHE A 525 -16.88 -5.19 18.94
N GLU A 526 -17.52 -5.89 18.00
CA GLU A 526 -16.89 -6.37 16.78
C GLU A 526 -17.62 -5.78 15.56
N GLY A 527 -16.86 -5.43 14.52
CA GLY A 527 -17.42 -4.93 13.27
C GLY A 527 -16.36 -4.62 12.22
N ARG A 528 -16.72 -4.82 10.96
CA ARG A 528 -15.85 -4.53 9.82
C ARG A 528 -15.86 -3.04 9.52
N TYR A 529 -14.91 -2.33 10.11
CA TYR A 529 -14.65 -0.93 9.85
C TYR A 529 -13.28 -0.80 9.20
N VAL A 530 -13.08 0.25 8.42
CA VAL A 530 -11.76 0.53 7.84
C VAL A 530 -10.72 0.55 8.94
N SER A 531 -9.72 -0.28 8.79
CA SER A 531 -8.61 -0.42 9.72
C SER A 531 -7.39 -0.82 8.93
N THR A 532 -6.54 0.13 8.58
CA THR A 532 -5.21 -0.19 8.05
C THR A 532 -4.24 -0.13 9.22
N VAL A 533 -4.01 -1.26 9.84
CA VAL A 533 -3.04 -1.43 10.94
C VAL A 533 -1.61 -1.08 10.49
N PHE A 534 -1.40 -0.86 9.19
CA PHE A 534 -0.09 -0.81 8.55
C PHE A 534 0.32 0.54 7.95
N VAL A 535 -0.55 1.56 7.98
CA VAL A 535 -0.12 2.92 7.61
C VAL A 535 0.20 3.68 8.89
N PRO A 536 1.49 3.86 9.22
CA PRO A 536 1.87 4.59 10.43
C PRO A 536 1.19 5.97 10.47
N GLY A 537 0.65 6.34 11.64
CA GLY A 537 0.09 7.65 11.89
C GLY A 537 -1.38 7.86 11.47
N TYR A 538 -1.98 6.97 10.67
CA TYR A 538 -3.40 7.06 10.35
C TYR A 538 -4.27 6.47 11.45
N GLN A 539 -5.30 7.20 11.84
CA GLN A 539 -6.31 6.77 12.78
C GLN A 539 -7.68 6.84 12.13
N TYR A 540 -8.33 5.68 11.98
CA TYR A 540 -9.58 5.55 11.21
C TYR A 540 -10.84 5.60 12.06
N TYR A 541 -10.71 6.03 13.30
CA TYR A 541 -11.83 6.28 14.19
C TYR A 541 -11.48 7.36 15.22
N ASP A 542 -12.50 7.88 15.85
CA ASP A 542 -12.38 8.80 16.99
C ASP A 542 -13.50 8.53 17.99
N ILE A 543 -13.41 9.10 19.19
CA ILE A 543 -14.43 8.95 20.25
C ILE A 543 -15.13 10.26 20.51
N SER A 544 -16.45 10.21 20.72
CA SER A 544 -17.23 11.38 21.09
C SER A 544 -16.78 11.98 22.45
N PRO A 545 -16.90 13.30 22.65
CA PRO A 545 -16.47 13.95 23.91
C PRO A 545 -17.16 13.42 25.17
N ASP A 546 -18.31 12.76 25.05
CA ASP A 546 -19.00 12.07 26.14
C ASP A 546 -18.52 10.63 26.37
N GLY A 547 -17.59 10.12 25.53
CA GLY A 547 -17.04 8.76 25.63
C GLY A 547 -18.03 7.63 25.29
N GLN A 548 -19.21 7.95 24.71
CA GLN A 548 -20.29 6.97 24.53
C GLN A 548 -20.38 6.42 23.10
N ARG A 549 -19.82 7.10 22.13
CA ARG A 549 -19.90 6.71 20.72
C ARG A 549 -18.55 6.84 20.03
N PHE A 550 -18.33 5.98 19.06
CA PHE A 550 -17.17 5.98 18.19
C PHE A 550 -17.58 6.45 16.80
N LEU A 551 -16.82 7.37 16.25
CA LEU A 551 -16.92 7.78 14.87
C LEU A 551 -16.08 6.83 14.02
N MET A 552 -16.72 6.00 13.19
CA MET A 552 -16.06 4.93 12.44
C MET A 552 -16.26 5.10 10.94
N ILE A 553 -15.28 4.68 10.17
CA ILE A 553 -15.40 4.57 8.71
C ILE A 553 -15.79 3.13 8.37
N LYS A 554 -16.90 2.94 7.70
CA LYS A 554 -17.39 1.64 7.25
C LYS A 554 -17.32 1.54 5.74
N ALA A 555 -16.63 0.52 5.21
CA ALA A 555 -16.70 0.20 3.79
C ALA A 555 -18.10 -0.32 3.45
N VAL A 556 -18.74 0.27 2.42
CA VAL A 556 -20.06 -0.15 1.94
C VAL A 556 -19.89 -1.01 0.69
N GLY A 557 -20.51 -2.20 0.78
CA GLY A 557 -20.19 -3.24 -0.16
C GLY A 557 -18.82 -3.78 0.25
N GLY A 558 -18.76 -4.94 0.88
CA GLY A 558 -17.46 -5.50 1.16
C GLY A 558 -16.65 -5.40 -0.12
N SER A 559 -15.51 -4.75 -0.09
CA SER A 559 -14.52 -5.05 -1.11
C SER A 559 -14.17 -6.51 -0.86
N THR A 560 -14.98 -7.39 -1.44
CA THR A 560 -14.65 -8.81 -1.52
C THR A 560 -13.45 -8.95 -2.45
N GLY A 561 -12.60 -7.91 -2.55
CA GLY A 561 -11.41 -7.90 -3.37
C GLY A 561 -11.59 -8.78 -4.62
N GLN A 562 -12.64 -8.49 -5.41
CA GLN A 562 -12.89 -9.30 -6.60
C GLN A 562 -11.69 -9.24 -7.51
N ILE A 563 -11.13 -10.39 -7.80
CA ILE A 563 -10.03 -10.50 -8.74
C ILE A 563 -10.63 -10.84 -10.10
N HIS A 564 -10.47 -9.94 -11.05
CA HIS A 564 -10.86 -10.18 -12.44
C HIS A 564 -9.77 -10.97 -13.16
N VAL A 565 -10.18 -12.01 -13.86
CA VAL A 565 -9.29 -12.88 -14.64
C VAL A 565 -9.70 -12.82 -16.10
N VAL A 566 -8.73 -12.57 -16.98
CA VAL A 566 -8.90 -12.56 -18.43
C VAL A 566 -7.92 -13.56 -19.04
N LEU A 567 -8.42 -14.73 -19.42
CA LEU A 567 -7.64 -15.72 -20.15
C LEU A 567 -7.50 -15.31 -21.61
N ASN A 568 -6.38 -15.67 -22.23
CA ASN A 568 -6.04 -15.35 -23.62
C ASN A 568 -6.09 -13.83 -23.92
N TRP A 569 -5.70 -13.00 -22.94
CA TRP A 569 -5.72 -11.54 -23.08
C TRP A 569 -4.79 -11.05 -24.20
N PHE A 570 -3.74 -11.77 -24.54
CA PHE A 570 -2.85 -11.41 -25.64
C PHE A 570 -3.56 -11.33 -27.00
N GLU A 571 -4.68 -12.04 -27.17
CA GLU A 571 -5.51 -11.91 -28.38
C GLU A 571 -6.29 -10.58 -28.42
N GLU A 572 -6.63 -10.02 -27.27
CA GLU A 572 -7.17 -8.65 -27.18
C GLU A 572 -6.07 -7.62 -27.43
N LEU A 573 -4.89 -7.83 -26.81
CA LEU A 573 -3.73 -6.94 -26.94
C LEU A 573 -3.30 -6.80 -28.41
N LYS A 574 -3.08 -7.90 -29.12
CA LYS A 574 -2.67 -7.90 -30.53
C LYS A 574 -3.66 -7.17 -31.46
N ARG A 575 -4.95 -7.21 -31.14
CA ARG A 575 -5.98 -6.48 -31.90
C ARG A 575 -5.94 -4.99 -31.66
N GLN A 576 -5.59 -4.55 -30.45
CA GLN A 576 -5.53 -3.14 -30.07
C GLN A 576 -4.19 -2.49 -30.45
N VAL A 577 -3.11 -3.25 -30.32
CA VAL A 577 -1.73 -2.80 -30.54
C VAL A 577 -1.03 -3.84 -31.43
N PRO A 578 -1.06 -3.72 -32.76
CA PRO A 578 -0.32 -4.64 -33.64
C PRO A 578 1.19 -4.58 -33.37
N GLY A 579 1.81 -5.74 -33.15
CA GLY A 579 3.24 -5.85 -32.92
C GLY A 579 4.07 -5.64 -34.20
N ASN A 580 5.38 -5.48 -34.03
CA ASN A 580 6.32 -5.32 -35.16
C ASN A 580 6.35 -6.54 -36.13
N ALA A 581 5.90 -7.72 -35.68
CA ALA A 581 5.83 -8.92 -36.51
C ALA A 581 4.62 -8.96 -37.46
N ASP A 582 3.62 -8.07 -37.21
CA ASP A 582 2.39 -8.00 -38.00
C ASP A 582 2.39 -6.83 -39.01
N ARG A 583 3.47 -6.05 -39.06
CA ARG A 583 3.75 -5.02 -40.08
C ARG A 583 4.76 -5.52 -41.10
#